data_f53060e80874d85b040a8444d71c31d5
#
_entry.id   f53060e80874d85b040a8444d71c31d5
#
_cell.length_a   1.000
_cell.length_b   1.000
_cell.length_c   1.000
_cell.angle_alpha   90.00
_cell.angle_beta   90.00
_cell.angle_gamma   90.00
#
_symmetry.space_group_name_H-M   'P 1'
#
loop_
_entity.id
_entity.type
_entity.pdbx_description
1 polymer ?
#
loop_
_entity_poly.entity_id
_entity_poly.type
_entity_poly.pdbx_seq_one_letter_code
_entity_poly.pdbx_strand_id
1 'polypeptide(L)'
;MASDPNEVDVLEKCFEGVLGLMETRFTSHQFFLRLAHGHQREYVAGLAAFADGGNPFRDLHHALVKRLKKLEGEAITLRKESYPSQDIFGTPSHSGLWKKL
;
A
#
# COMPACT_ATOMS: atom_id res chain seq x y z
N MET A 1 23.50 2.90 0.59
CA MET A 1 22.17 2.45 0.20
C MET A 1 21.12 3.18 1.03
N ALA A 2 20.20 3.85 0.37
CA ALA A 2 19.16 4.59 1.08
C ALA A 2 18.14 3.61 1.66
N SER A 3 17.84 3.75 2.94
CA SER A 3 16.71 3.03 3.55
C SER A 3 15.44 3.84 3.41
N ASP A 4 14.29 3.16 3.52
CA ASP A 4 13.00 3.84 3.51
C ASP A 4 12.90 4.79 4.71
N PRO A 5 12.16 5.91 4.57
CA PRO A 5 11.86 6.77 5.71
C PRO A 5 11.15 6.01 6.84
N ASN A 6 11.33 6.45 8.08
CA ASN A 6 10.68 5.85 9.25
C ASN A 6 9.16 5.85 9.14
N GLU A 7 8.59 6.82 8.41
CA GLU A 7 7.15 6.93 8.19
C GLU A 7 6.60 5.71 7.46
N VAL A 8 7.41 5.04 6.63
CA VAL A 8 7.00 3.79 5.98
C VAL A 8 6.86 2.68 7.01
N ASP A 9 7.78 2.61 7.98
CA ASP A 9 7.68 1.63 9.08
C ASP A 9 6.42 1.85 9.91
N VAL A 10 6.07 3.11 10.17
CA VAL A 10 4.85 3.46 10.91
C VAL A 10 3.62 2.97 10.16
N LEU A 11 3.57 3.20 8.84
CA LEU A 11 2.46 2.73 8.02
C LEU A 11 2.40 1.20 7.96
N GLU A 12 3.54 0.54 7.89
CA GLU A 12 3.58 -0.94 7.87
C GLU A 12 2.93 -1.52 9.14
N LYS A 13 3.11 -0.89 10.27
CA LYS A 13 2.49 -1.32 11.53
C LYS A 13 0.96 -1.25 11.49
N CYS A 14 0.39 -0.46 10.58
CA CYS A 14 -1.05 -0.36 10.40
C CYS A 14 -1.61 -1.45 9.49
N PHE A 15 -0.77 -2.18 8.78
CA PHE A 15 -1.18 -3.13 7.74
C PHE A 15 -2.10 -4.22 8.27
N GLU A 16 -1.80 -4.80 9.42
CA GLU A 16 -2.60 -5.89 9.98
C GLU A 16 -4.05 -5.46 10.21
N GLY A 17 -4.23 -4.27 10.80
CA GLY A 17 -5.57 -3.74 11.03
C GLY A 17 -6.32 -3.46 9.74
N VAL A 18 -5.63 -2.92 8.72
CA VAL A 18 -6.22 -2.66 7.41
C VAL A 18 -6.59 -3.95 6.72
N LEU A 19 -5.72 -4.96 6.75
CA LEU A 19 -6.01 -6.28 6.17
C LEU A 19 -7.29 -6.88 6.75
N GLY A 20 -7.51 -6.71 8.05
CA GLY A 20 -8.72 -7.19 8.71
C GLY A 20 -10.00 -6.57 8.16
N LEU A 21 -9.90 -5.38 7.54
CA LEU A 21 -11.04 -4.67 6.95
C LEU A 21 -11.20 -4.94 5.46
N MET A 22 -10.23 -5.58 4.83
CA MET A 22 -10.29 -5.88 3.39
C MET A 22 -11.15 -7.12 3.13
N GLU A 23 -11.71 -7.19 1.92
CA GLU A 23 -12.37 -8.41 1.45
C GLU A 23 -11.32 -9.50 1.22
N THR A 24 -11.80 -10.74 1.00
CA THR A 24 -10.91 -11.89 0.77
C THR A 24 -9.94 -11.64 -0.38
N ARG A 25 -10.43 -11.00 -1.45
CA ARG A 25 -9.59 -10.57 -2.59
C ARG A 25 -9.62 -9.06 -2.67
N PHE A 26 -8.47 -8.47 -2.91
CA PHE A 26 -8.35 -7.03 -3.02
C PHE A 26 -7.12 -6.66 -3.87
N THR A 27 -7.15 -5.47 -4.45
CA THR A 27 -5.99 -4.93 -5.17
C THR A 27 -5.13 -4.09 -4.24
N SER A 28 -3.86 -3.90 -4.62
CA SER A 28 -2.97 -2.99 -3.88
C SER A 28 -3.57 -1.60 -3.76
N HIS A 29 -4.21 -1.10 -4.84
CA HIS A 29 -4.86 0.23 -4.82
C HIS A 29 -5.98 0.31 -3.79
N GLN A 30 -6.80 -0.73 -3.69
CA GLN A 30 -7.87 -0.78 -2.68
C GLN A 30 -7.30 -0.79 -1.27
N PHE A 31 -6.21 -1.52 -1.07
CA PHE A 31 -5.52 -1.57 0.21
C PHE A 31 -4.99 -0.18 0.58
N PHE A 32 -4.32 0.50 -0.35
CA PHE A 32 -3.77 1.84 -0.08
C PHE A 32 -4.85 2.86 0.20
N LEU A 33 -5.97 2.79 -0.50
CA LEU A 33 -7.10 3.69 -0.25
C LEU A 33 -7.64 3.51 1.17
N ARG A 34 -7.80 2.27 1.60
CA ARG A 34 -8.28 1.96 2.94
C ARG A 34 -7.26 2.41 4.00
N LEU A 35 -5.97 2.19 3.73
CA LEU A 35 -4.90 2.63 4.62
C LEU A 35 -4.92 4.16 4.77
N ALA A 36 -5.03 4.88 3.65
CA ALA A 36 -5.06 6.34 3.66
C ALA A 36 -6.27 6.88 4.44
N HIS A 37 -7.44 6.28 4.26
CA HIS A 37 -8.65 6.71 4.96
C HIS A 37 -8.62 6.41 6.45
N GLY A 38 -8.12 5.26 6.83
CA GLY A 38 -8.11 4.81 8.22
C GLY A 38 -6.95 5.36 9.04
N HIS A 39 -5.87 5.78 8.39
CA HIS A 39 -4.63 6.23 9.04
C HIS A 39 -4.12 7.49 8.35
N GLN A 40 -4.95 8.54 8.34
CA GLN A 40 -4.69 9.74 7.55
C GLN A 40 -3.42 10.48 7.98
N ARG A 41 -3.18 10.60 9.27
CA ARG A 41 -1.97 11.29 9.78
C ARG A 41 -0.69 10.57 9.33
N GLU A 42 -0.68 9.28 9.51
CA GLU A 42 0.46 8.43 9.15
C GLU A 42 0.68 8.44 7.64
N TYR A 43 -0.41 8.43 6.86
CA TYR A 43 -0.32 8.47 5.41
C TYR A 43 0.21 9.82 4.91
N VAL A 44 -0.27 10.92 5.46
CA VAL A 44 0.21 12.26 5.10
C VAL A 44 1.70 12.42 5.46
N ALA A 45 2.10 11.93 6.64
CA ALA A 45 3.50 11.95 7.04
C ALA A 45 4.37 11.13 6.07
N GLY A 46 3.86 10.00 5.61
CA GLY A 46 4.53 9.18 4.61
C GLY A 46 4.72 9.92 3.29
N LEU A 47 3.68 10.61 2.82
CA LEU A 47 3.77 11.44 1.61
C LEU A 47 4.80 12.56 1.78
N ALA A 48 4.78 13.23 2.93
CA ALA A 48 5.71 14.33 3.21
C ALA A 48 7.16 13.85 3.18
N ALA A 49 7.42 12.62 3.63
CA ALA A 49 8.76 12.05 3.63
C ALA A 49 9.32 11.84 2.21
N PHE A 50 8.45 11.76 1.21
CA PHE A 50 8.85 11.60 -0.20
C PHE A 50 8.62 12.88 -1.02
N ALA A 51 8.31 14.02 -0.37
CA ALA A 51 7.91 15.24 -1.08
C ALA A 51 9.01 15.77 -2.01
N ASP A 52 10.27 15.61 -1.64
CA ASP A 52 11.39 16.12 -2.43
C ASP A 52 11.64 15.32 -3.72
N GLY A 53 11.04 14.15 -3.85
CA GLY A 53 11.24 13.28 -5.01
C GLY A 53 10.43 13.65 -6.25
N GLY A 54 9.55 14.63 -6.16
CA GLY A 54 8.74 15.09 -7.29
C GLY A 54 7.50 14.25 -7.55
N ASN A 55 7.39 13.05 -7.03
CA ASN A 55 6.19 12.20 -7.17
C ASN A 55 5.95 11.40 -5.89
N PRO A 56 5.53 12.08 -4.81
CA PRO A 56 5.43 11.45 -3.50
C PRO A 56 4.42 10.28 -3.45
N PHE A 57 3.32 10.36 -4.18
CA PHE A 57 2.34 9.27 -4.19
C PHE A 57 2.95 7.98 -4.76
N ARG A 58 3.61 8.09 -5.93
CA ARG A 58 4.25 6.93 -6.55
C ARG A 58 5.33 6.35 -5.65
N ASP A 59 6.19 7.22 -5.12
CA ASP A 59 7.35 6.79 -4.33
C ASP A 59 6.90 6.13 -3.02
N LEU A 60 5.91 6.71 -2.35
CA LEU A 60 5.34 6.10 -1.14
C LEU A 60 4.69 4.75 -1.47
N HIS A 61 3.88 4.69 -2.53
CA HIS A 61 3.17 3.46 -2.87
C HIS A 61 4.14 2.35 -3.29
N HIS A 62 5.25 2.67 -3.97
CA HIS A 62 6.30 1.69 -4.28
C HIS A 62 6.91 1.10 -3.00
N ALA A 63 7.19 1.94 -2.01
CA ALA A 63 7.70 1.48 -0.72
C ALA A 63 6.68 0.60 0.00
N LEU A 64 5.41 0.98 -0.03
CA LEU A 64 4.35 0.22 0.62
C LEU A 64 4.11 -1.14 -0.06
N VAL A 65 4.21 -1.21 -1.40
CA VAL A 65 4.09 -2.48 -2.11
C VAL A 65 5.18 -3.45 -1.67
N LYS A 66 6.41 -2.97 -1.51
CA LYS A 66 7.51 -3.82 -1.02
C LYS A 66 7.20 -4.39 0.36
N ARG A 67 6.59 -3.58 1.24
CA ARG A 67 6.23 -4.03 2.58
C ARG A 67 5.05 -5.00 2.54
N LEU A 68 4.10 -4.77 1.63
CA LEU A 68 2.96 -5.67 1.44
C LEU A 68 3.44 -7.04 0.94
N LYS A 69 4.41 -7.07 0.02
CA LYS A 69 4.98 -8.31 -0.50
C LYS A 69 5.66 -9.16 0.56
N LYS A 70 6.15 -8.58 1.63
CA LYS A 70 6.73 -9.33 2.75
C LYS A 70 5.71 -10.22 3.45
N LEU A 71 4.42 -9.93 3.32
CA LEU A 71 3.34 -10.69 3.93
C LEU A 71 2.89 -11.87 3.07
N GLU A 72 3.44 -11.99 1.85
CA GLU A 72 3.10 -13.10 0.97
C GLU A 72 3.50 -14.44 1.61
N GLY A 73 2.57 -15.39 1.60
CA GLY A 73 2.78 -16.69 2.24
C GLY A 73 2.45 -16.72 3.72
N GLU A 74 2.34 -15.57 4.39
CA GLU A 74 2.00 -15.48 5.81
C GLU A 74 0.55 -15.05 6.02
N ALA A 75 0.17 -13.91 5.45
CA ALA A 75 -1.16 -13.35 5.62
C ALA A 75 -1.93 -13.25 4.31
N ILE A 76 -1.23 -13.11 3.20
CA ILE A 76 -1.81 -12.92 1.86
C ILE A 76 -1.01 -13.70 0.83
N THR A 77 -1.61 -13.91 -0.33
CA THR A 77 -0.92 -14.49 -1.48
C THR A 77 -1.23 -13.66 -2.73
N LEU A 78 -0.22 -13.46 -3.58
CA LEU A 78 -0.37 -12.73 -4.83
C LEU A 78 -1.06 -13.63 -5.85
N ARG A 79 -2.18 -13.15 -6.41
CA ARG A 79 -2.94 -13.89 -7.41
C ARG A 79 -2.59 -13.46 -8.83
N LYS A 80 -2.37 -12.15 -9.03
CA LYS A 80 -1.96 -11.58 -10.31
C LYS A 80 -1.06 -10.38 -10.06
N GLU A 81 0.01 -10.27 -10.84
CA GLU A 81 0.94 -9.15 -10.73
C GLU A 81 0.34 -7.84 -11.24
N SER A 82 -0.47 -7.91 -12.29
CA SER A 82 -1.08 -6.76 -12.92
C SER A 82 -2.54 -7.04 -13.17
N TYR A 83 -3.40 -6.39 -12.40
CA TYR A 83 -4.85 -6.56 -12.44
C TYR A 83 -5.51 -5.18 -12.61
N PRO A 84 -6.50 -5.04 -13.51
CA PRO A 84 -7.17 -3.74 -13.68
C PRO A 84 -7.79 -3.27 -12.38
N SER A 85 -7.48 -2.02 -12.00
CA SER A 85 -8.03 -1.42 -10.79
C SER A 85 -8.00 0.09 -10.94
N GLN A 86 -8.68 0.79 -10.04
CA GLN A 86 -8.58 2.24 -9.97
C GLN A 86 -7.58 2.60 -8.87
N ASP A 87 -6.72 3.60 -9.15
CA ASP A 87 -5.83 4.11 -8.13
C ASP A 87 -6.62 4.88 -7.05
N ILE A 88 -5.94 5.44 -6.06
CA ILE A 88 -6.63 6.13 -4.96
C ILE A 88 -7.39 7.38 -5.40
N PHE A 89 -7.13 7.87 -6.61
CA PHE A 89 -7.83 9.02 -7.18
C PHE A 89 -8.98 8.59 -8.10
N GLY A 90 -9.23 7.28 -8.24
CA GLY A 90 -10.26 6.77 -9.11
C GLY A 90 -9.85 6.67 -10.58
N THR A 91 -8.57 6.88 -10.90
CA THR A 91 -8.06 6.78 -12.27
C THR A 91 -7.82 5.32 -12.64
N PRO A 92 -8.31 4.85 -13.81
CA PRO A 92 -8.04 3.46 -14.23
C PRO A 92 -6.54 3.20 -14.35
N SER A 93 -6.10 2.08 -13.79
CA SER A 93 -4.70 1.69 -13.74
C SER A 93 -4.61 0.18 -13.52
N HIS A 94 -3.46 -0.31 -13.09
CA HIS A 94 -3.22 -1.73 -12.78
C HIS A 94 -2.44 -1.83 -11.47
N SER A 95 -2.73 -2.86 -10.70
CA SER A 95 -1.95 -3.17 -9.49
C SER A 95 -2.06 -4.67 -9.17
N GLY A 96 -1.31 -5.14 -8.18
CA GLY A 96 -1.37 -6.53 -7.77
C GLY A 96 -2.75 -6.91 -7.24
N LEU A 97 -3.20 -8.12 -7.55
CA LEU A 97 -4.39 -8.71 -6.97
C LEU A 97 -3.97 -9.71 -5.91
N TRP A 98 -4.47 -9.53 -4.70
CA TRP A 98 -4.11 -10.31 -3.52
C TRP A 98 -5.30 -11.10 -3.00
N LYS A 99 -5.01 -12.18 -2.30
CA LYS A 99 -6.02 -12.97 -1.59
C LYS A 99 -5.55 -13.17 -0.15
N LYS A 100 -6.47 -12.99 0.81
CA LYS A 100 -6.20 -13.30 2.21
C LYS A 100 -6.06 -14.81 2.40
N LEU A 101 -5.09 -15.20 3.19
CA LEU A 101 -4.87 -16.61 3.54
C LEU A 101 -5.72 -17.05 4.71
#